data_099f0c6b5ba8afb710e16a2d9141ca68
#
_entry.id   099f0c6b5ba8afb710e16a2d9141ca68
#
_cell.length_a   1.000
_cell.length_b   1.000
_cell.length_c   1.000
_cell.angle_alpha   90.00
_cell.angle_beta   90.00
_cell.angle_gamma   90.00
#
_symmetry.space_group_name_H-M   'P 1'
#
loop_
_entity.id
_entity.type
_entity.pdbx_description
1 polymer ?
#
loop_
_entity_poly.entity_id
_entity_poly.type
_entity_poly.pdbx_seq_one_letter_code
_entity_poly.pdbx_strand_id
1 'polypeptide(L)'
;KITKADGSSKSYSYNDAGNMISETDEKGQKTTYEYNKKGYLTLQSNPDGTSEKYTYDENDNVTSKTSADGTKETYKYDSNSNLIYENSEDRKGVTYEYNEQNLLVKETDALGVWKSYAYDGNQVVTVTHSNGLVENYSYDAMGNIVNESDSNGRTTAYVYDNRNQIIKKTDSYGNSEEYKYDGNGNVVEYIDKLGSKTVTVYDKNNNAIQTQKGNLKTSKKYDNRDRIIS
;
A
#
# COMPACT_ATOMS: atom_id res chain seq x y z
N LYS A 1 24.51 19.67 19.93
CA LYS A 1 23.55 20.70 20.34
C LYS A 1 23.29 21.63 19.17
N ILE A 2 22.00 21.90 18.89
CA ILE A 2 21.56 22.88 17.89
C ILE A 2 20.82 23.97 18.62
N THR A 3 21.27 25.23 18.51
CA THR A 3 20.66 26.40 19.17
C THR A 3 20.06 27.32 18.09
N LYS A 4 18.82 27.73 18.27
CA LYS A 4 18.11 28.70 17.41
C LYS A 4 18.41 30.13 17.82
N ALA A 5 18.03 31.09 16.97
CA ALA A 5 18.22 32.52 17.20
C ALA A 5 17.45 33.04 18.44
N ASP A 6 16.35 32.39 18.84
CA ASP A 6 15.57 32.71 20.04
C ASP A 6 16.15 32.14 21.34
N GLY A 7 17.32 31.44 21.26
CA GLY A 7 18.00 30.82 22.40
C GLY A 7 17.52 29.40 22.74
N SER A 8 16.42 28.94 22.16
CA SER A 8 15.97 27.55 22.33
C SER A 8 16.96 26.57 21.71
N SER A 9 17.10 25.38 22.27
CA SER A 9 18.09 24.41 21.76
C SER A 9 17.60 22.98 21.87
N LYS A 10 18.02 22.17 20.86
CA LYS A 10 17.94 20.71 20.89
C LYS A 10 19.31 20.13 21.19
N SER A 11 19.35 19.06 21.96
CA SER A 11 20.58 18.31 22.21
C SER A 11 20.41 16.83 21.97
N TYR A 12 21.46 16.16 21.56
CA TYR A 12 21.53 14.76 21.24
C TYR A 12 22.74 14.13 21.89
N SER A 13 22.61 12.89 22.34
CA SER A 13 23.72 12.07 22.82
C SER A 13 23.78 10.76 22.07
N TYR A 14 24.97 10.26 21.87
CA TYR A 14 25.24 9.05 21.09
C TYR A 14 26.14 8.12 21.91
N ASN A 15 26.01 6.81 21.68
CA ASN A 15 26.96 5.83 22.20
C ASN A 15 28.20 5.73 21.28
N ASP A 16 29.17 4.91 21.70
CA ASP A 16 30.43 4.71 20.95
C ASP A 16 30.22 4.09 19.57
N ALA A 17 29.12 3.40 19.34
CA ALA A 17 28.73 2.85 18.04
C ALA A 17 28.03 3.88 17.12
N GLY A 18 27.80 5.12 17.61
CA GLY A 18 27.12 6.17 16.85
C GLY A 18 25.59 6.14 16.92
N ASN A 19 24.99 5.25 17.69
CA ASN A 19 23.54 5.20 17.88
C ASN A 19 23.11 6.30 18.85
N MET A 20 22.03 7.03 18.52
CA MET A 20 21.49 8.10 19.37
C MET A 20 20.83 7.51 20.62
N ILE A 21 21.38 7.78 21.80
CA ILE A 21 20.87 7.27 23.08
C ILE A 21 19.95 8.26 23.80
N SER A 22 19.97 9.54 23.43
CA SER A 22 18.96 10.49 23.87
C SER A 22 18.85 11.70 22.99
N GLU A 23 17.65 12.28 22.97
CA GLU A 23 17.40 13.62 22.47
C GLU A 23 16.66 14.45 23.52
N THR A 24 16.92 15.73 23.57
CA THR A 24 16.18 16.70 24.40
C THR A 24 15.67 17.81 23.47
N ASP A 25 14.37 18.05 23.49
CA ASP A 25 13.71 19.05 22.67
C ASP A 25 13.92 20.47 23.22
N GLU A 26 13.37 21.46 22.52
CA GLU A 26 13.44 22.88 22.87
C GLU A 26 12.72 23.24 24.17
N LYS A 27 11.83 22.36 24.67
CA LYS A 27 11.10 22.50 25.93
C LYS A 27 11.79 21.77 27.10
N GLY A 28 12.95 21.13 26.82
CA GLY A 28 13.68 20.33 27.81
C GLY A 28 13.12 18.92 28.00
N GLN A 29 12.18 18.49 27.16
CA GLN A 29 11.62 17.15 27.20
C GLN A 29 12.63 16.16 26.62
N LYS A 30 12.93 15.10 27.40
CA LYS A 30 13.97 14.13 27.04
C LYS A 30 13.36 12.80 26.62
N THR A 31 13.72 12.32 25.44
CA THR A 31 13.49 10.95 24.97
C THR A 31 14.81 10.17 25.04
N THR A 32 14.76 8.91 25.49
CA THR A 32 15.92 8.03 25.54
C THR A 32 15.72 6.78 24.72
N TYR A 33 16.82 6.19 24.24
CA TYR A 33 16.84 5.05 23.34
C TYR A 33 17.84 4.00 23.84
N GLU A 34 17.44 2.74 23.83
CA GLU A 34 18.32 1.60 24.12
C GLU A 34 18.38 0.69 22.88
N TYR A 35 19.51 0.06 22.72
CA TYR A 35 19.81 -0.79 21.56
C TYR A 35 20.37 -2.13 22.01
N ASN A 36 20.14 -3.17 21.23
CA ASN A 36 20.81 -4.44 21.41
C ASN A 36 22.28 -4.36 20.91
N LYS A 37 23.02 -5.44 21.08
CA LYS A 37 24.45 -5.51 20.66
C LYS A 37 24.68 -5.33 19.15
N LYS A 38 23.64 -5.56 18.33
CA LYS A 38 23.67 -5.39 16.89
C LYS A 38 23.26 -3.97 16.44
N GLY A 39 22.85 -3.09 17.38
CA GLY A 39 22.44 -1.72 17.10
C GLY A 39 20.96 -1.53 16.75
N TYR A 40 20.11 -2.56 16.96
CA TYR A 40 18.66 -2.43 16.79
C TYR A 40 18.01 -1.86 18.04
N LEU A 41 17.06 -0.93 17.85
CA LEU A 41 16.33 -0.26 18.94
C LEU A 41 15.51 -1.29 19.74
N THR A 42 15.73 -1.35 21.07
CA THR A 42 14.98 -2.23 21.96
C THR A 42 14.00 -1.50 22.86
N LEU A 43 14.30 -0.23 23.16
CA LEU A 43 13.45 0.61 24.01
C LEU A 43 13.56 2.07 23.57
N GLN A 44 12.42 2.74 23.46
CA GLN A 44 12.30 4.20 23.43
C GLN A 44 11.48 4.61 24.64
N SER A 45 11.99 5.52 25.46
CA SER A 45 11.26 6.10 26.60
C SER A 45 10.97 7.57 26.34
N ASN A 46 9.69 7.92 26.36
CA ASN A 46 9.19 9.25 26.06
C ASN A 46 9.15 10.15 27.31
N PRO A 47 9.14 11.48 27.18
CA PRO A 47 9.12 12.42 28.29
C PRO A 47 7.87 12.31 29.16
N ASP A 48 6.75 11.82 28.62
CA ASP A 48 5.48 11.62 29.33
C ASP A 48 5.41 10.32 30.15
N GLY A 49 6.52 9.56 30.18
CA GLY A 49 6.63 8.28 30.88
C GLY A 49 6.13 7.06 30.08
N THR A 50 5.62 7.27 28.87
CA THR A 50 5.28 6.17 27.96
C THR A 50 6.54 5.56 27.33
N SER A 51 6.44 4.34 26.80
CA SER A 51 7.57 3.70 26.15
C SER A 51 7.15 2.79 25.01
N GLU A 52 8.04 2.64 24.03
CA GLU A 52 7.93 1.64 22.97
C GLU A 52 9.03 0.59 23.17
N LYS A 53 8.69 -0.69 23.02
CA LYS A 53 9.63 -1.81 23.20
C LYS A 53 9.63 -2.71 21.99
N TYR A 54 10.81 -3.22 21.64
CA TYR A 54 11.01 -4.12 20.51
C TYR A 54 11.83 -5.34 20.94
N THR A 55 11.49 -6.49 20.39
CA THR A 55 12.29 -7.71 20.50
C THR A 55 12.56 -8.27 19.11
N TYR A 56 13.65 -9.02 18.98
CA TYR A 56 14.15 -9.53 17.72
C TYR A 56 14.52 -11.01 17.85
N ASP A 57 14.45 -11.75 16.76
CA ASP A 57 15.01 -13.10 16.66
C ASP A 57 16.50 -13.07 16.28
N GLU A 58 17.08 -14.25 16.07
CA GLU A 58 18.49 -14.40 15.69
C GLU A 58 18.81 -13.87 14.28
N ASN A 59 17.78 -13.81 13.40
CA ASN A 59 17.84 -13.28 12.04
C ASN A 59 17.50 -11.78 11.95
N ASP A 60 17.39 -11.10 13.12
CA ASP A 60 17.10 -9.67 13.24
C ASP A 60 15.68 -9.25 12.85
N ASN A 61 14.75 -10.20 12.71
CA ASN A 61 13.35 -9.91 12.49
C ASN A 61 12.69 -9.45 13.81
N VAL A 62 11.80 -8.46 13.75
CA VAL A 62 11.04 -7.99 14.93
C VAL A 62 10.04 -9.06 15.36
N THR A 63 10.20 -9.63 16.56
CA THR A 63 9.29 -10.64 17.12
C THR A 63 8.19 -10.06 17.98
N SER A 64 8.39 -8.88 18.57
CA SER A 64 7.31 -8.12 19.19
C SER A 64 7.58 -6.62 19.16
N LYS A 65 6.48 -5.86 19.15
CA LYS A 65 6.45 -4.42 19.39
C LYS A 65 5.42 -4.15 20.48
N THR A 66 5.76 -3.31 21.46
CA THR A 66 4.81 -2.75 22.42
C THR A 66 4.82 -1.24 22.22
N SER A 67 3.71 -0.68 21.81
CA SER A 67 3.53 0.75 21.55
C SER A 67 3.38 1.56 22.83
N ALA A 68 3.48 2.87 22.77
CA ALA A 68 3.38 3.81 23.89
C ALA A 68 2.06 3.72 24.68
N ASP A 69 0.98 3.32 24.02
CA ASP A 69 -0.35 3.07 24.62
C ASP A 69 -0.49 1.68 25.28
N GLY A 70 0.57 0.85 25.21
CA GLY A 70 0.60 -0.51 25.74
C GLY A 70 0.10 -1.58 24.78
N THR A 71 -0.33 -1.22 23.56
CA THR A 71 -0.72 -2.19 22.53
C THR A 71 0.48 -3.07 22.17
N LYS A 72 0.28 -4.39 22.18
CA LYS A 72 1.33 -5.36 21.87
C LYS A 72 1.04 -6.10 20.57
N GLU A 73 2.00 -6.04 19.67
CA GLU A 73 2.05 -6.81 18.43
C GLU A 73 3.09 -7.93 18.55
N THR A 74 2.82 -9.06 17.95
CA THR A 74 3.74 -10.22 17.96
C THR A 74 3.84 -10.85 16.59
N TYR A 75 5.04 -11.30 16.23
CA TYR A 75 5.37 -11.82 14.91
C TYR A 75 6.21 -13.08 15.06
N LYS A 76 6.06 -14.02 14.11
CA LYS A 76 6.95 -15.18 13.98
C LYS A 76 7.36 -15.33 12.51
N TYR A 77 8.55 -15.81 12.33
CA TYR A 77 9.16 -15.97 11.01
C TYR A 77 9.66 -17.41 10.83
N ASP A 78 9.75 -17.84 9.60
CA ASP A 78 10.44 -19.06 9.23
C ASP A 78 11.96 -18.85 9.09
N SER A 79 12.71 -19.89 8.72
CA SER A 79 14.15 -19.83 8.52
C SER A 79 14.61 -18.91 7.38
N ASN A 80 13.70 -18.57 6.45
CA ASN A 80 13.94 -17.66 5.32
C ASN A 80 13.53 -16.22 5.64
N SER A 81 13.14 -15.93 6.92
CA SER A 81 12.59 -14.65 7.37
C SER A 81 11.24 -14.28 6.72
N ASN A 82 10.48 -15.25 6.22
CA ASN A 82 9.09 -15.02 5.83
C ASN A 82 8.22 -14.93 7.09
N LEU A 83 7.31 -13.96 7.15
CA LEU A 83 6.37 -13.80 8.25
C LEU A 83 5.34 -14.95 8.24
N ILE A 84 5.37 -15.85 9.23
CA ILE A 84 4.44 -17.00 9.32
C ILE A 84 3.31 -16.80 10.33
N TYR A 85 3.40 -15.78 11.18
CA TYR A 85 2.36 -15.43 12.13
C TYR A 85 2.43 -13.95 12.48
N GLU A 86 1.28 -13.33 12.55
CA GLU A 86 1.09 -11.94 13.01
C GLU A 86 -0.11 -11.85 13.96
N ASN A 87 0.09 -11.11 15.04
CA ASN A 87 -0.99 -10.68 15.92
C ASN A 87 -0.79 -9.20 16.21
N SER A 88 -1.41 -8.35 15.41
CA SER A 88 -1.42 -6.90 15.50
C SER A 88 -2.84 -6.38 15.69
N GLU A 89 -3.02 -5.07 15.81
CA GLU A 89 -4.34 -4.46 15.94
C GLU A 89 -5.22 -4.76 14.71
N ASP A 90 -4.64 -4.65 13.52
CA ASP A 90 -5.34 -4.82 12.24
C ASP A 90 -5.42 -6.29 11.78
N ARG A 91 -4.48 -7.13 12.22
CA ARG A 91 -4.33 -8.52 11.74
C ARG A 91 -4.16 -9.48 12.93
N LYS A 92 -5.28 -9.74 13.64
CA LYS A 92 -5.27 -10.57 14.84
C LYS A 92 -5.16 -12.06 14.51
N GLY A 93 -4.05 -12.67 14.96
CA GLY A 93 -3.85 -14.11 14.88
C GLY A 93 -3.80 -14.67 13.46
N VAL A 94 -3.27 -13.92 12.49
CA VAL A 94 -3.14 -14.35 11.11
C VAL A 94 -1.92 -15.25 10.95
N THR A 95 -2.07 -16.34 10.23
CA THR A 95 -0.98 -17.25 9.83
C THR A 95 -0.77 -17.21 8.32
N TYR A 96 0.46 -17.45 7.90
CA TYR A 96 0.90 -17.41 6.52
C TYR A 96 1.69 -18.67 6.17
N GLU A 97 1.48 -19.20 5.00
CA GLU A 97 2.20 -20.36 4.45
C GLU A 97 2.86 -19.94 3.12
N TYR A 98 4.08 -20.41 2.89
CA TYR A 98 4.89 -20.08 1.72
C TYR A 98 5.32 -21.33 0.99
N ASN A 99 5.55 -21.23 -0.33
CA ASN A 99 6.16 -22.29 -1.10
C ASN A 99 7.70 -22.21 -1.07
N GLU A 100 8.35 -23.16 -1.76
CA GLU A 100 9.83 -23.22 -1.84
C GLU A 100 10.47 -21.99 -2.50
N GLN A 101 9.71 -21.20 -3.26
CA GLN A 101 10.12 -19.94 -3.88
C GLN A 101 9.87 -18.72 -2.99
N ASN A 102 9.45 -18.92 -1.72
CA ASN A 102 9.05 -17.89 -0.78
C ASN A 102 7.84 -17.04 -1.25
N LEU A 103 6.98 -17.59 -2.10
CA LEU A 103 5.71 -16.96 -2.48
C LEU A 103 4.63 -17.38 -1.48
N LEU A 104 3.80 -16.43 -1.04
CA LEU A 104 2.70 -16.67 -0.11
C LEU A 104 1.64 -17.56 -0.78
N VAL A 105 1.44 -18.80 -0.28
CA VAL A 105 0.44 -19.72 -0.84
C VAL A 105 -0.85 -19.77 -0.03
N LYS A 106 -0.84 -19.31 1.23
CA LYS A 106 -2.05 -19.25 2.04
C LYS A 106 -1.92 -18.25 3.18
N GLU A 107 -3.01 -17.54 3.47
CA GLU A 107 -3.21 -16.79 4.70
C GLU A 107 -4.47 -17.28 5.41
N THR A 108 -4.47 -17.33 6.74
CA THR A 108 -5.60 -17.78 7.55
C THR A 108 -5.73 -16.87 8.77
N ASP A 109 -6.90 -16.30 8.99
CA ASP A 109 -7.18 -15.47 10.17
C ASP A 109 -7.51 -16.31 11.43
N ALA A 110 -7.67 -15.65 12.58
CA ALA A 110 -7.99 -16.29 13.85
C ALA A 110 -9.36 -17.01 13.87
N LEU A 111 -10.26 -16.70 12.94
CA LEU A 111 -11.58 -17.34 12.80
C LEU A 111 -11.53 -18.54 11.86
N GLY A 112 -10.36 -18.84 11.28
CA GLY A 112 -10.19 -19.92 10.31
C GLY A 112 -10.63 -19.54 8.89
N VAL A 113 -10.90 -18.25 8.62
CA VAL A 113 -11.16 -17.78 7.25
C VAL A 113 -9.83 -17.68 6.53
N TRP A 114 -9.75 -18.28 5.36
CA TRP A 114 -8.49 -18.36 4.62
C TRP A 114 -8.64 -17.95 3.15
N LYS A 115 -7.51 -17.54 2.59
CA LYS A 115 -7.28 -17.42 1.14
C LYS A 115 -6.05 -18.23 0.77
N SER A 116 -6.09 -18.88 -0.39
CA SER A 116 -4.92 -19.54 -0.97
C SER A 116 -4.65 -19.01 -2.37
N TYR A 117 -3.38 -19.08 -2.76
CA TYR A 117 -2.85 -18.46 -3.98
C TYR A 117 -2.11 -19.51 -4.80
N ALA A 118 -2.42 -19.62 -6.08
CA ALA A 118 -1.64 -20.37 -7.04
C ALA A 118 -0.94 -19.43 -8.01
N TYR A 119 0.24 -19.82 -8.48
CA TYR A 119 1.13 -18.96 -9.26
C TYR A 119 1.49 -19.62 -10.59
N ASP A 120 1.72 -18.78 -11.61
CA ASP A 120 2.52 -19.06 -12.78
C ASP A 120 3.76 -18.16 -12.73
N GLY A 121 4.95 -18.73 -12.54
CA GLY A 121 6.13 -17.97 -12.14
C GLY A 121 5.87 -17.19 -10.84
N ASN A 122 5.95 -15.86 -10.88
CA ASN A 122 5.68 -14.97 -9.74
C ASN A 122 4.30 -14.30 -9.82
N GLN A 123 3.48 -14.63 -10.81
CA GLN A 123 2.17 -14.03 -11.00
C GLN A 123 1.08 -14.92 -10.39
N VAL A 124 0.19 -14.33 -9.58
CA VAL A 124 -0.96 -15.04 -9.03
C VAL A 124 -1.96 -15.33 -10.14
N VAL A 125 -2.20 -16.60 -10.46
CA VAL A 125 -3.16 -17.03 -11.49
C VAL A 125 -4.49 -17.49 -10.91
N THR A 126 -4.52 -17.90 -9.63
CA THR A 126 -5.75 -18.29 -8.94
C THR A 126 -5.72 -17.86 -7.48
N VAL A 127 -6.84 -17.30 -7.01
CA VAL A 127 -7.11 -17.08 -5.58
C VAL A 127 -8.34 -17.90 -5.20
N THR A 128 -8.22 -18.73 -4.17
CA THR A 128 -9.33 -19.51 -3.62
C THR A 128 -9.63 -19.02 -2.22
N HIS A 129 -10.90 -18.76 -1.94
CA HIS A 129 -11.39 -18.30 -0.66
C HIS A 129 -12.05 -19.44 0.12
N SER A 130 -12.02 -19.39 1.45
CA SER A 130 -12.61 -20.39 2.35
C SER A 130 -14.11 -20.57 2.16
N ASN A 131 -14.82 -19.61 1.59
CA ASN A 131 -16.26 -19.70 1.25
C ASN A 131 -16.52 -20.37 -0.12
N GLY A 132 -15.48 -20.88 -0.80
CA GLY A 132 -15.58 -21.55 -2.09
C GLY A 132 -15.51 -20.62 -3.32
N LEU A 133 -15.39 -19.31 -3.13
CA LEU A 133 -15.15 -18.40 -4.25
C LEU A 133 -13.75 -18.68 -4.83
N VAL A 134 -13.67 -18.81 -6.15
CA VAL A 134 -12.41 -18.95 -6.90
C VAL A 134 -12.32 -17.82 -7.91
N GLU A 135 -11.21 -17.10 -7.88
CA GLU A 135 -10.86 -16.04 -8.81
C GLU A 135 -9.68 -16.48 -9.67
N ASN A 136 -9.74 -16.24 -10.97
CA ASN A 136 -8.66 -16.58 -11.90
C ASN A 136 -8.24 -15.36 -12.69
N TYR A 137 -6.93 -15.28 -12.94
CA TYR A 137 -6.29 -14.17 -13.61
C TYR A 137 -5.42 -14.67 -14.77
N SER A 138 -5.39 -13.93 -15.86
CA SER A 138 -4.40 -14.12 -16.92
C SER A 138 -3.73 -12.80 -17.27
N TYR A 139 -2.50 -12.89 -17.76
CA TYR A 139 -1.62 -11.76 -17.94
C TYR A 139 -1.08 -11.70 -19.36
N ASP A 140 -0.76 -10.49 -19.84
CA ASP A 140 0.03 -10.31 -21.05
C ASP A 140 1.55 -10.46 -20.73
N ALA A 141 2.36 -10.37 -21.79
CA ALA A 141 3.82 -10.47 -21.65
C ALA A 141 4.46 -9.32 -20.85
N MET A 142 3.73 -8.23 -20.62
CA MET A 142 4.17 -7.09 -19.80
C MET A 142 3.78 -7.22 -18.33
N GLY A 143 2.98 -8.25 -17.98
CA GLY A 143 2.48 -8.50 -16.64
C GLY A 143 1.17 -7.79 -16.30
N ASN A 144 0.47 -7.21 -17.28
CA ASN A 144 -0.84 -6.62 -17.06
C ASN A 144 -1.92 -7.70 -17.04
N ILE A 145 -2.92 -7.60 -16.14
CA ILE A 145 -4.07 -8.51 -16.13
C ILE A 145 -4.91 -8.26 -17.39
N VAL A 146 -5.00 -9.25 -18.28
CA VAL A 146 -5.82 -9.18 -19.50
C VAL A 146 -7.20 -9.81 -19.30
N ASN A 147 -7.33 -10.72 -18.32
CA ASN A 147 -8.62 -11.29 -17.95
C ASN A 147 -8.65 -11.62 -16.46
N GLU A 148 -9.77 -11.33 -15.83
CA GLU A 148 -10.15 -11.83 -14.51
C GLU A 148 -11.51 -12.50 -14.59
N SER A 149 -11.68 -13.60 -13.86
CA SER A 149 -12.96 -14.32 -13.78
C SER A 149 -13.16 -14.89 -12.38
N ASP A 150 -14.39 -15.10 -11.98
CA ASP A 150 -14.73 -15.77 -10.74
C ASP A 150 -15.63 -17.00 -10.96
N SER A 151 -15.71 -17.85 -9.94
CA SER A 151 -16.56 -19.05 -9.96
C SER A 151 -18.08 -18.77 -10.00
N ASN A 152 -18.49 -17.49 -9.87
CA ASN A 152 -19.89 -17.05 -10.05
C ASN A 152 -20.19 -16.64 -11.50
N GLY A 153 -19.24 -16.82 -12.42
CA GLY A 153 -19.37 -16.51 -13.83
C GLY A 153 -19.17 -15.04 -14.19
N ARG A 154 -18.65 -14.23 -13.27
CA ARG A 154 -18.23 -12.86 -13.58
C ARG A 154 -16.91 -12.92 -14.33
N THR A 155 -16.80 -12.15 -15.40
CA THR A 155 -15.55 -11.98 -16.15
C THR A 155 -15.34 -10.52 -16.46
N THR A 156 -14.07 -10.11 -16.47
CA THR A 156 -13.66 -8.80 -16.98
C THR A 156 -12.43 -8.98 -17.86
N ALA A 157 -12.51 -8.51 -19.10
CA ALA A 157 -11.36 -8.47 -20.02
C ALA A 157 -10.84 -7.05 -20.14
N TYR A 158 -9.52 -6.91 -20.24
CA TYR A 158 -8.82 -5.64 -20.33
C TYR A 158 -7.95 -5.60 -21.59
N VAL A 159 -7.87 -4.42 -22.20
CA VAL A 159 -6.94 -4.13 -23.30
C VAL A 159 -6.13 -2.90 -22.89
N TYR A 160 -4.83 -2.95 -23.16
CA TYR A 160 -3.88 -1.91 -22.79
C TYR A 160 -3.26 -1.28 -24.04
N ASP A 161 -2.82 -0.04 -23.90
CA ASP A 161 -1.94 0.60 -24.89
C ASP A 161 -0.46 0.24 -24.60
N ASN A 162 0.44 0.79 -25.43
CA ASN A 162 1.88 0.56 -25.30
C ASN A 162 2.53 1.25 -24.06
N ARG A 163 1.75 1.99 -23.27
CA ARG A 163 2.16 2.61 -21.99
C ARG A 163 1.52 1.93 -20.78
N ASN A 164 0.95 0.73 -20.98
CA ASN A 164 0.22 -0.04 -19.95
C ASN A 164 -1.00 0.70 -19.37
N GLN A 165 -1.63 1.57 -20.16
CA GLN A 165 -2.88 2.23 -19.77
C GLN A 165 -4.07 1.44 -20.33
N ILE A 166 -5.10 1.22 -19.50
CA ILE A 166 -6.30 0.49 -19.92
C ILE A 166 -7.04 1.32 -20.99
N ILE A 167 -7.15 0.82 -22.23
CA ILE A 167 -7.92 1.45 -23.29
C ILE A 167 -9.31 0.84 -23.47
N LYS A 168 -9.52 -0.38 -22.95
CA LYS A 168 -10.84 -1.03 -22.96
C LYS A 168 -10.99 -1.99 -21.77
N LYS A 169 -12.19 -1.98 -21.19
CA LYS A 169 -12.63 -2.92 -20.17
C LYS A 169 -13.96 -3.51 -20.60
N THR A 170 -14.11 -4.85 -20.61
CA THR A 170 -15.34 -5.53 -21.05
C THR A 170 -15.81 -6.48 -19.96
N ASP A 171 -17.08 -6.39 -19.54
CA ASP A 171 -17.66 -7.26 -18.54
C ASP A 171 -18.23 -8.58 -19.13
N SER A 172 -18.71 -9.47 -18.26
CA SER A 172 -19.28 -10.77 -18.62
C SER A 172 -20.53 -10.70 -19.51
N TYR A 173 -21.17 -9.54 -19.62
CA TYR A 173 -22.33 -9.31 -20.48
C TYR A 173 -21.95 -8.72 -21.85
N GLY A 174 -20.64 -8.50 -22.08
CA GLY A 174 -20.13 -7.89 -23.31
C GLY A 174 -20.19 -6.36 -23.31
N ASN A 175 -20.66 -5.73 -22.24
CA ASN A 175 -20.65 -4.27 -22.14
C ASN A 175 -19.21 -3.79 -21.95
N SER A 176 -18.82 -2.74 -22.66
CA SER A 176 -17.46 -2.22 -22.56
C SER A 176 -17.41 -0.74 -22.19
N GLU A 177 -16.34 -0.41 -21.50
CA GLU A 177 -15.87 0.96 -21.26
C GLU A 177 -14.61 1.18 -22.10
N GLU A 178 -14.48 2.35 -22.74
CA GLU A 178 -13.31 2.65 -23.57
C GLU A 178 -12.68 3.99 -23.14
N TYR A 179 -11.36 4.04 -23.21
CA TYR A 179 -10.57 5.18 -22.73
C TYR A 179 -9.57 5.61 -23.79
N LYS A 180 -9.39 6.93 -23.93
CA LYS A 180 -8.25 7.51 -24.66
C LYS A 180 -7.52 8.49 -23.75
N TYR A 181 -6.23 8.53 -23.90
CA TYR A 181 -5.33 9.33 -23.08
C TYR A 181 -4.58 10.35 -23.92
N ASP A 182 -4.21 11.46 -23.29
CA ASP A 182 -3.23 12.39 -23.87
C ASP A 182 -1.79 11.94 -23.57
N GLY A 183 -0.82 12.77 -23.97
CA GLY A 183 0.60 12.51 -23.74
C GLY A 183 1.01 12.45 -22.26
N ASN A 184 0.22 13.08 -21.38
CA ASN A 184 0.47 13.12 -19.93
C ASN A 184 -0.25 12.00 -19.16
N GLY A 185 -1.07 11.18 -19.85
CA GLY A 185 -1.84 10.09 -19.23
C GLY A 185 -3.22 10.52 -18.71
N ASN A 186 -3.71 11.71 -19.04
CA ASN A 186 -5.05 12.13 -18.66
C ASN A 186 -6.09 11.51 -19.60
N VAL A 187 -7.24 11.08 -19.07
CA VAL A 187 -8.34 10.53 -19.89
C VAL A 187 -9.04 11.67 -20.63
N VAL A 188 -8.77 11.80 -21.93
CA VAL A 188 -9.38 12.81 -22.80
C VAL A 188 -10.70 12.37 -23.42
N GLU A 189 -10.93 11.06 -23.54
CA GLU A 189 -12.19 10.48 -24.02
C GLU A 189 -12.52 9.24 -23.20
N TYR A 190 -13.75 9.16 -22.72
CA TYR A 190 -14.30 8.01 -22.03
C TYR A 190 -15.66 7.66 -22.63
N ILE A 191 -15.86 6.40 -22.99
CA ILE A 191 -17.14 5.86 -23.42
C ILE A 191 -17.62 4.87 -22.36
N ASP A 192 -18.78 5.13 -21.76
CA ASP A 192 -19.36 4.26 -20.75
C ASP A 192 -20.04 3.02 -21.35
N LYS A 193 -20.43 2.06 -20.50
CA LYS A 193 -21.09 0.83 -20.91
C LYS A 193 -22.40 1.01 -21.68
N LEU A 194 -23.00 2.19 -21.64
CA LEU A 194 -24.21 2.55 -22.40
C LEU A 194 -23.87 3.24 -23.74
N GLY A 195 -22.58 3.33 -24.08
CA GLY A 195 -22.10 4.01 -25.28
C GLY A 195 -22.08 5.54 -25.16
N SER A 196 -22.31 6.08 -23.95
CA SER A 196 -22.30 7.53 -23.74
C SER A 196 -20.86 8.05 -23.66
N LYS A 197 -20.54 8.99 -24.53
CA LYS A 197 -19.20 9.57 -24.67
C LYS A 197 -19.04 10.81 -23.80
N THR A 198 -17.96 10.84 -23.04
CA THR A 198 -17.47 12.01 -22.28
C THR A 198 -16.12 12.43 -22.85
N VAL A 199 -15.95 13.72 -23.14
CA VAL A 199 -14.69 14.32 -23.60
C VAL A 199 -14.22 15.31 -22.53
N THR A 200 -12.96 15.21 -22.12
CA THR A 200 -12.35 16.10 -21.14
C THR A 200 -11.14 16.82 -21.74
N VAL A 201 -11.06 18.11 -21.51
CA VAL A 201 -9.91 18.95 -21.91
C VAL A 201 -9.17 19.35 -20.64
N TYR A 202 -7.86 19.24 -20.68
CA TYR A 202 -6.96 19.56 -19.59
C TYR A 202 -6.09 20.77 -19.92
N ASP A 203 -5.68 21.52 -18.92
CA ASP A 203 -4.64 22.53 -19.03
C ASP A 203 -3.23 21.90 -18.93
N LYS A 204 -2.20 22.76 -19.02
CA LYS A 204 -0.79 22.32 -18.92
C LYS A 204 -0.40 21.74 -17.55
N ASN A 205 -1.21 21.97 -16.52
CA ASN A 205 -1.00 21.47 -15.17
C ASN A 205 -1.80 20.18 -14.89
N ASN A 206 -2.45 19.61 -15.95
CA ASN A 206 -3.37 18.46 -15.88
C ASN A 206 -4.68 18.73 -15.11
N ASN A 207 -5.11 19.97 -15.00
CA ASN A 207 -6.42 20.29 -14.44
C ASN A 207 -7.49 20.15 -15.53
N ALA A 208 -8.59 19.46 -15.22
CA ALA A 208 -9.73 19.33 -16.15
C ALA A 208 -10.48 20.67 -16.27
N ILE A 209 -10.24 21.40 -17.36
CA ILE A 209 -10.82 22.73 -17.60
C ILE A 209 -12.18 22.68 -18.33
N GLN A 210 -12.48 21.58 -19.01
CA GLN A 210 -13.76 21.38 -19.67
C GLN A 210 -14.11 19.91 -19.71
N THR A 211 -15.38 19.58 -19.48
CA THR A 211 -15.94 18.25 -19.68
C THR A 211 -17.22 18.36 -20.48
N GLN A 212 -17.41 17.50 -21.48
CA GLN A 212 -18.62 17.41 -22.30
C GLN A 212 -19.13 15.97 -22.33
N LYS A 213 -20.40 15.78 -21.95
CA LYS A 213 -21.15 14.53 -22.08
C LYS A 213 -22.44 14.80 -22.83
N GLY A 214 -22.57 14.30 -24.07
CA GLY A 214 -23.67 14.66 -24.96
C GLY A 214 -23.72 16.17 -25.20
N ASN A 215 -24.88 16.79 -24.93
CA ASN A 215 -25.08 18.24 -25.05
C ASN A 215 -24.68 19.02 -23.76
N LEU A 216 -24.41 18.33 -22.66
CA LEU A 216 -24.00 18.95 -21.42
C LEU A 216 -22.51 19.28 -21.47
N LYS A 217 -22.19 20.56 -21.26
CA LYS A 217 -20.82 21.07 -21.19
C LYS A 217 -20.63 21.80 -19.89
N THR A 218 -19.59 21.44 -19.16
CA THR A 218 -19.13 22.09 -17.94
C THR A 218 -17.72 22.64 -18.15
N SER A 219 -17.42 23.77 -17.55
CA SER A 219 -16.09 24.38 -17.60
C SER A 219 -15.65 24.78 -16.21
N LYS A 220 -14.37 24.68 -15.95
CA LYS A 220 -13.73 25.08 -14.68
C LYS A 220 -12.55 25.98 -14.98
N LYS A 221 -12.28 26.92 -14.09
CA LYS A 221 -11.04 27.71 -14.10
C LYS A 221 -10.27 27.47 -12.81
N TYR A 222 -8.99 27.54 -12.90
CA TYR A 222 -8.07 27.32 -11.78
C TYR A 222 -7.16 28.53 -11.60
N ASP A 223 -6.76 28.82 -10.38
CA ASP A 223 -5.71 29.79 -10.11
C ASP A 223 -4.31 29.17 -10.27
N ASN A 224 -3.27 29.95 -10.02
CA ASN A 224 -1.88 29.52 -10.14
C ASN A 224 -1.42 28.52 -9.07
N ARG A 225 -2.32 28.11 -8.16
CA ARG A 225 -2.13 27.07 -7.15
C ARG A 225 -3.08 25.89 -7.36
N ASP A 226 -3.62 25.74 -8.58
CA ASP A 226 -4.55 24.70 -9.01
C ASP A 226 -5.86 24.64 -8.19
N ARG A 227 -6.30 25.76 -7.60
CA ARG A 227 -7.58 25.86 -6.89
C ARG A 227 -8.67 26.33 -7.85
N ILE A 228 -9.84 25.66 -7.83
CA ILE A 228 -10.99 26.03 -8.66
C ILE A 228 -11.48 27.43 -8.26
N ILE A 229 -11.63 28.33 -9.24
CA ILE A 229 -12.11 29.70 -9.06
C ILE A 229 -13.43 30.00 -9.80
N SER A 230 -13.85 29.14 -10.75
CA SER A 230 -15.18 29.20 -11.41
C SER A 230 -15.50 27.88 -12.13
#